data_40806f4cc47509aea0fc2d106d505b71
#
_entry.id   40806f4cc47509aea0fc2d106d505b71
#
_cell.length_a   1.000
_cell.length_b   1.000
_cell.length_c   1.000
_cell.angle_alpha   90.00
_cell.angle_beta   90.00
_cell.angle_gamma   90.00
#
_symmetry.space_group_name_H-M   'P 1'
#
loop_
_entity.id
_entity.type
_entity.pdbx_description
1 polymer ?
#
loop_
_entity_poly.entity_id
_entity_poly.type
_entity_poly.pdbx_seq_one_letter_code
_entity_poly.pdbx_strand_id
1 'polypeptide(L)'
;MHMKYDYYNHTNVFKPGYNVQIGVSDGYIRNIYISSDGNDLRTYIPFMEKYKSAYGRLPKKTPADAGYGSYDNYSYCKENNIELYMKYSGYYKSQEKTNEKNKFHKKHMKRTEEGNFICPAGHEFELEKVTQDSRSEYEKINMHFRCHKCKECPMKSKCTKSKEGRTIVHNFQLEEYEKEVQKNVKSADGIKLMFQRSNETEGTFGDWKMNQKYDRMHRRGNSGVKTEIIMVAIGHNIRKYHRQKQMVSKEESN
;
A
#
# COMPACT_ATOMS: atom_id res chain seq x y z
N MET A 1 3.38 -17.83 4.08
CA MET A 1 4.58 -17.11 3.61
C MET A 1 5.80 -17.54 4.41
N HIS A 2 7.02 -17.22 3.95
CA HIS A 2 8.25 -17.41 4.72
C HIS A 2 8.71 -16.08 5.29
N MET A 3 8.80 -15.97 6.62
CA MET A 3 9.40 -14.83 7.29
C MET A 3 10.92 -15.03 7.34
N LYS A 4 11.68 -13.98 7.04
CA LYS A 4 13.16 -14.03 7.05
C LYS A 4 13.76 -13.92 8.46
N TYR A 5 12.97 -13.51 9.43
CA TYR A 5 13.36 -13.32 10.82
C TYR A 5 12.31 -13.93 11.74
N ASP A 6 12.76 -14.75 12.67
CA ASP A 6 11.92 -15.29 13.74
C ASP A 6 11.89 -14.30 14.90
N TYR A 7 10.84 -13.50 14.96
CA TYR A 7 10.65 -12.48 16.01
C TYR A 7 10.46 -13.07 17.41
N TYR A 8 10.09 -14.34 17.52
CA TYR A 8 9.92 -15.01 18.81
C TYR A 8 11.26 -15.44 19.41
N ASN A 9 12.11 -16.09 18.58
CA ASN A 9 13.42 -16.58 19.03
C ASN A 9 14.56 -15.58 18.72
N HIS A 10 14.26 -14.43 18.12
CA HIS A 10 15.24 -13.41 17.72
C HIS A 10 16.35 -13.96 16.82
N THR A 11 16.01 -14.84 15.89
CA THR A 11 16.96 -15.51 14.99
C THR A 11 16.66 -15.23 13.52
N ASN A 12 17.72 -15.20 12.68
CA ASN A 12 17.62 -15.06 11.23
C ASN A 12 17.29 -16.42 10.56
N VAL A 13 16.24 -17.06 11.00
CA VAL A 13 15.79 -18.35 10.45
C VAL A 13 14.48 -18.17 9.71
N PHE A 14 14.39 -18.77 8.51
CA PHE A 14 13.13 -18.78 7.77
C PHE A 14 12.06 -19.59 8.50
N LYS A 15 10.99 -18.92 8.89
CA LYS A 15 9.83 -19.52 9.54
C LYS A 15 8.58 -19.33 8.70
N PRO A 16 7.67 -20.32 8.68
CA PRO A 16 6.36 -20.13 8.09
C PRO A 16 5.59 -19.06 8.88
N GLY A 17 4.89 -18.19 8.16
CA GLY A 17 4.08 -17.13 8.76
C GLY A 17 2.82 -16.88 7.95
N TYR A 18 1.89 -16.16 8.55
CA TYR A 18 0.66 -15.71 7.93
C TYR A 18 0.66 -14.19 7.85
N ASN A 19 0.10 -13.67 6.78
CA ASN A 19 -0.14 -12.25 6.62
C ASN A 19 -1.55 -11.95 7.15
N VAL A 20 -1.63 -11.18 8.24
CA VAL A 20 -2.88 -10.86 8.92
C VAL A 20 -3.21 -9.40 8.66
N GLN A 21 -4.35 -9.17 8.01
CA GLN A 21 -4.91 -7.86 7.77
C GLN A 21 -6.03 -7.60 8.78
N ILE A 22 -6.04 -6.44 9.41
CA ILE A 22 -7.12 -5.98 10.27
C ILE A 22 -7.64 -4.63 9.82
N GLY A 23 -8.96 -4.44 9.87
CA GLY A 23 -9.61 -3.14 9.72
C GLY A 23 -10.11 -2.69 11.07
N VAL A 24 -9.65 -1.51 11.51
CA VAL A 24 -10.01 -0.94 12.80
C VAL A 24 -10.76 0.37 12.58
N SER A 25 -11.81 0.60 13.35
CA SER A 25 -12.55 1.86 13.40
C SER A 25 -12.99 2.11 14.83
N ASP A 26 -12.71 3.30 15.34
CA ASP A 26 -12.98 3.70 16.73
C ASP A 26 -12.37 2.75 17.76
N GLY A 27 -11.24 2.14 17.38
CA GLY A 27 -10.53 1.15 18.17
C GLY A 27 -11.17 -0.23 18.21
N TYR A 28 -12.24 -0.48 17.44
CA TYR A 28 -12.85 -1.81 17.26
C TYR A 28 -12.35 -2.47 16.00
N ILE A 29 -12.00 -3.74 16.08
CA ILE A 29 -11.67 -4.56 14.92
C ILE A 29 -12.97 -4.90 14.20
N ARG A 30 -13.11 -4.40 12.96
CA ARG A 30 -14.31 -4.55 12.12
C ARG A 30 -14.15 -5.64 11.07
N ASN A 31 -12.94 -5.89 10.61
CA ASN A 31 -12.67 -6.90 9.59
C ASN A 31 -11.30 -7.53 9.81
N ILE A 32 -11.17 -8.78 9.41
CA ILE A 32 -9.93 -9.56 9.47
C ILE A 32 -9.81 -10.37 8.18
N TYR A 33 -8.63 -10.34 7.57
CA TYR A 33 -8.31 -11.23 6.46
C TYR A 33 -6.94 -11.87 6.71
N ILE A 34 -6.82 -13.15 6.40
CA ILE A 34 -5.60 -13.92 6.62
C ILE A 34 -5.18 -14.54 5.30
N SER A 35 -3.94 -14.29 4.92
CA SER A 35 -3.34 -14.82 3.71
C SER A 35 -2.01 -15.51 4.00
N SER A 36 -1.69 -16.50 3.20
CA SER A 36 -0.34 -17.05 3.10
C SER A 36 0.54 -16.30 2.09
N ASP A 37 -0.01 -15.33 1.37
CA ASP A 37 0.75 -14.43 0.49
C ASP A 37 1.53 -13.42 1.33
N GLY A 38 2.82 -13.30 1.09
CA GLY A 38 3.68 -12.31 1.76
C GLY A 38 3.57 -10.89 1.20
N ASN A 39 2.74 -10.68 0.17
CA ASN A 39 2.60 -9.40 -0.49
C ASN A 39 1.23 -8.78 -0.21
N ASP A 40 1.21 -7.64 0.46
CA ASP A 40 0.00 -6.90 0.83
C ASP A 40 -0.79 -6.41 -0.38
N LEU A 41 -0.15 -6.19 -1.53
CA LEU A 41 -0.81 -5.76 -2.76
C LEU A 41 -2.00 -6.64 -3.15
N ARG A 42 -1.90 -7.94 -2.88
CA ARG A 42 -2.93 -8.93 -3.24
C ARG A 42 -3.98 -9.16 -2.16
N THR A 43 -3.81 -8.57 -1.00
CA THR A 43 -4.70 -8.84 0.14
C THR A 43 -5.79 -7.78 0.31
N TYR A 44 -5.63 -6.60 -0.31
CA TYR A 44 -6.57 -5.48 -0.15
C TYR A 44 -7.96 -5.79 -0.73
N ILE A 45 -8.04 -6.18 -1.98
CA ILE A 45 -9.33 -6.50 -2.64
C ILE A 45 -10.07 -7.62 -1.90
N PRO A 46 -9.47 -8.80 -1.63
CA PRO A 46 -10.13 -9.85 -0.84
C PRO A 46 -10.54 -9.41 0.57
N PHE A 47 -9.76 -8.53 1.21
CA PHE A 47 -10.11 -7.94 2.50
C PHE A 47 -11.37 -7.06 2.39
N MET A 48 -11.46 -6.22 1.36
CA MET A 48 -12.60 -5.32 1.12
C MET A 48 -13.86 -6.08 0.72
N GLU A 49 -13.74 -7.11 -0.12
CA GLU A 49 -14.86 -7.96 -0.51
C GLU A 49 -15.43 -8.73 0.69
N LYS A 50 -14.55 -9.20 1.60
CA LYS A 50 -14.99 -9.79 2.86
C LYS A 50 -15.75 -8.78 3.73
N TYR A 51 -15.27 -7.53 3.79
CA TYR A 51 -15.98 -6.46 4.51
C TYR A 51 -17.35 -6.20 3.89
N LYS A 52 -17.42 -6.07 2.55
CA LYS A 52 -18.67 -5.89 1.81
C LYS A 52 -19.68 -7.01 2.07
N SER A 53 -19.20 -8.27 2.07
CA SER A 53 -20.04 -9.44 2.39
C SER A 53 -20.61 -9.39 3.81
N ALA A 54 -19.86 -8.90 4.79
CA ALA A 54 -20.28 -8.83 6.19
C ALA A 54 -21.23 -7.65 6.49
N TYR A 55 -21.01 -6.50 5.82
CA TYR A 55 -21.72 -5.25 6.15
C TYR A 55 -22.69 -4.76 5.03
N GLY A 56 -22.75 -5.44 3.90
CA GLY A 56 -23.59 -5.06 2.75
C GLY A 56 -23.12 -3.81 2.01
N ARG A 57 -22.03 -3.18 2.45
CA ARG A 57 -21.50 -1.93 1.87
C ARG A 57 -19.99 -1.83 2.07
N LEU A 58 -19.36 -0.99 1.27
CA LEU A 58 -17.95 -0.63 1.42
C LEU A 58 -17.82 0.73 2.14
N PRO A 59 -16.72 0.97 2.88
CA PRO A 59 -16.44 2.27 3.47
C PRO A 59 -16.00 3.26 2.39
N LYS A 60 -16.35 4.54 2.55
CA LYS A 60 -15.93 5.59 1.60
C LYS A 60 -14.44 5.93 1.67
N LYS A 61 -13.82 5.75 2.83
CA LYS A 61 -12.41 6.08 3.09
C LYS A 61 -11.72 4.90 3.78
N THR A 62 -10.63 4.44 3.20
CA THR A 62 -9.84 3.31 3.73
C THR A 62 -8.37 3.67 3.72
N PRO A 63 -7.89 4.44 4.72
CA PRO A 63 -6.48 4.71 4.81
C PRO A 63 -5.71 3.40 5.05
N ALA A 64 -4.74 3.12 4.18
CA ALA A 64 -3.94 1.90 4.24
C ALA A 64 -2.45 2.22 4.07
N ASP A 65 -1.60 1.24 4.38
CA ASP A 65 -0.16 1.39 4.26
C ASP A 65 0.29 1.42 2.78
N ALA A 66 1.51 1.90 2.56
CA ALA A 66 2.11 1.96 1.23
C ALA A 66 2.28 0.57 0.57
N GLY A 67 2.29 -0.48 1.37
CA GLY A 67 2.29 -1.87 0.91
C GLY A 67 1.08 -2.26 0.06
N TYR A 68 -0.03 -1.53 0.17
CA TYR A 68 -1.26 -1.79 -0.60
C TYR A 68 -1.37 -0.97 -1.89
N GLY A 69 -0.55 0.07 -2.06
CA GLY A 69 -0.65 0.99 -3.20
C GLY A 69 -0.27 0.33 -4.52
N SER A 70 -1.25 0.00 -5.35
CA SER A 70 -1.08 -0.62 -6.67
C SER A 70 -2.15 -0.15 -7.64
N TYR A 71 -1.90 -0.39 -8.93
CA TYR A 71 -2.87 -0.08 -9.98
C TYR A 71 -4.22 -0.75 -9.72
N ASP A 72 -4.22 -2.07 -9.47
CA ASP A 72 -5.44 -2.85 -9.28
C ASP A 72 -6.23 -2.39 -8.05
N ASN A 73 -5.55 -2.14 -6.93
CA ASN A 73 -6.21 -1.67 -5.72
C ASN A 73 -6.80 -0.26 -5.89
N TYR A 74 -6.13 0.63 -6.64
CA TYR A 74 -6.68 1.94 -6.96
C TYR A 74 -7.87 1.85 -7.91
N SER A 75 -7.78 1.00 -8.94
CA SER A 75 -8.88 0.75 -9.87
C SER A 75 -10.11 0.19 -9.14
N TYR A 76 -9.91 -0.79 -8.26
CA TYR A 76 -10.96 -1.30 -7.39
C TYR A 76 -11.62 -0.20 -6.55
N CYS A 77 -10.80 0.66 -5.94
CA CYS A 77 -11.32 1.78 -5.15
C CYS A 77 -12.17 2.73 -6.01
N LYS A 78 -11.73 3.06 -7.21
CA LYS A 78 -12.45 3.96 -8.13
C LYS A 78 -13.80 3.36 -8.57
N GLU A 79 -13.83 2.09 -8.96
CA GLU A 79 -15.06 1.39 -9.32
C GLU A 79 -16.08 1.30 -8.18
N ASN A 80 -15.60 1.21 -6.95
CA ASN A 80 -16.45 1.09 -5.76
C ASN A 80 -16.63 2.42 -5.00
N ASN A 81 -16.28 3.56 -5.59
CA ASN A 81 -16.41 4.90 -4.99
C ASN A 81 -15.71 5.03 -3.64
N ILE A 82 -14.54 4.41 -3.48
CA ILE A 82 -13.67 4.54 -2.32
C ILE A 82 -12.61 5.60 -2.60
N GLU A 83 -12.49 6.59 -1.75
CA GLU A 83 -11.48 7.64 -1.87
C GLU A 83 -10.06 7.08 -1.64
N LEU A 84 -9.09 7.54 -2.43
CA LEU A 84 -7.72 7.03 -2.42
C LEU A 84 -6.89 7.65 -1.30
N TYR A 85 -6.66 6.90 -0.23
CA TYR A 85 -5.78 7.29 0.89
C TYR A 85 -4.62 6.31 1.12
N MET A 86 -4.38 5.37 0.22
CA MET A 86 -3.26 4.45 0.24
C MET A 86 -2.03 5.07 -0.44
N LYS A 87 -0.94 5.26 0.30
CA LYS A 87 0.34 5.64 -0.31
C LYS A 87 0.85 4.50 -1.22
N TYR A 88 1.76 4.81 -2.12
CA TYR A 88 2.42 3.84 -3.00
C TYR A 88 3.90 3.70 -2.64
N SER A 89 4.51 2.61 -3.08
CA SER A 89 5.95 2.40 -2.89
C SER A 89 6.74 3.55 -3.53
N GLY A 90 7.61 4.17 -2.76
CA GLY A 90 8.36 5.35 -3.21
C GLY A 90 7.61 6.68 -3.13
N TYR A 91 6.46 6.74 -2.43
CA TYR A 91 5.68 7.97 -2.21
C TYR A 91 6.55 9.14 -1.74
N TYR A 92 7.38 8.94 -0.72
CA TYR A 92 8.25 10.01 -0.20
C TYR A 92 9.35 10.38 -1.18
N LYS A 93 9.97 9.41 -1.85
CA LYS A 93 11.00 9.66 -2.88
C LYS A 93 10.44 10.42 -4.08
N SER A 94 9.18 10.23 -4.42
CA SER A 94 8.54 10.94 -5.53
C SER A 94 8.31 12.43 -5.27
N GLN A 95 8.42 12.85 -4.01
CA GLN A 95 8.25 14.25 -3.58
C GLN A 95 9.60 14.96 -3.33
N GLU A 96 10.71 14.26 -3.44
CA GLU A 96 12.04 14.86 -3.35
C GLU A 96 12.26 15.82 -4.52
N LYS A 97 12.92 16.94 -4.23
CA LYS A 97 13.33 17.88 -5.29
C LYS A 97 14.35 17.21 -6.22
N THR A 98 14.31 17.59 -7.49
CA THR A 98 15.27 17.12 -8.49
C THR A 98 16.69 17.53 -8.10
N ASN A 99 17.61 16.59 -8.14
CA ASN A 99 19.02 16.79 -7.85
C ASN A 99 19.90 15.86 -8.71
N GLU A 100 21.23 15.95 -8.60
CA GLU A 100 22.16 15.16 -9.39
C GLU A 100 22.01 13.63 -9.22
N LYS A 101 21.50 13.15 -8.06
CA LYS A 101 21.31 11.70 -7.79
C LYS A 101 20.02 11.16 -8.40
N ASN A 102 18.96 11.97 -8.44
CA ASN A 102 17.62 11.52 -8.86
C ASN A 102 17.14 12.09 -10.20
N LYS A 103 17.87 13.02 -10.83
CA LYS A 103 17.46 13.66 -12.10
C LYS A 103 17.18 12.69 -13.24
N PHE A 104 17.76 11.50 -13.19
CA PHE A 104 17.50 10.45 -14.18
C PHE A 104 16.22 9.66 -13.90
N HIS A 105 15.58 9.81 -12.75
CA HIS A 105 14.34 9.12 -12.48
C HIS A 105 13.18 9.74 -13.28
N LYS A 106 12.31 8.91 -13.89
CA LYS A 106 11.25 9.38 -14.81
C LYS A 106 10.33 10.45 -14.19
N LYS A 107 10.11 10.44 -12.88
CA LYS A 107 9.27 11.42 -12.16
C LYS A 107 9.89 12.84 -12.10
N HIS A 108 11.18 12.96 -12.37
CA HIS A 108 11.91 14.23 -12.39
C HIS A 108 12.23 14.70 -13.82
N MET A 109 11.87 13.95 -14.84
CA MET A 109 12.06 14.33 -16.23
C MET A 109 10.96 15.31 -16.67
N LYS A 110 11.35 16.27 -17.53
CA LYS A 110 10.40 17.13 -18.21
C LYS A 110 9.60 16.31 -19.21
N ARG A 111 8.45 16.85 -19.64
CA ARG A 111 7.63 16.26 -20.69
C ARG A 111 7.38 17.28 -21.81
N THR A 112 7.17 16.78 -23.01
CA THR A 112 6.65 17.55 -24.13
C THR A 112 5.15 17.81 -23.94
N GLU A 113 4.56 18.66 -24.78
CA GLU A 113 3.10 18.87 -24.81
C GLU A 113 2.33 17.58 -25.14
N GLU A 114 2.94 16.69 -25.93
CA GLU A 114 2.39 15.38 -26.29
C GLU A 114 2.53 14.33 -25.16
N GLY A 115 3.23 14.66 -24.08
CA GLY A 115 3.42 13.78 -22.90
C GLY A 115 4.67 12.90 -22.97
N ASN A 116 5.52 13.01 -23.99
CA ASN A 116 6.78 12.29 -24.11
C ASN A 116 7.80 12.77 -23.07
N PHE A 117 8.67 11.88 -22.63
CA PHE A 117 9.71 12.24 -21.65
C PHE A 117 10.90 12.91 -22.32
N ILE A 118 11.48 13.91 -21.65
CA ILE A 118 12.74 14.54 -22.05
C ILE A 118 13.80 14.17 -21.00
N CYS A 119 14.90 13.52 -21.47
CA CYS A 119 15.98 13.14 -20.57
C CYS A 119 16.78 14.36 -20.08
N PRO A 120 17.60 14.23 -19.01
CA PRO A 120 18.44 15.32 -18.53
C PRO A 120 19.49 15.84 -19.53
N ALA A 121 19.77 15.11 -20.61
CA ALA A 121 20.62 15.55 -21.72
C ALA A 121 19.83 16.28 -22.84
N GLY A 122 18.51 16.52 -22.65
CA GLY A 122 17.67 17.21 -23.61
C GLY A 122 17.12 16.35 -24.74
N HIS A 123 17.32 15.03 -24.72
CA HIS A 123 16.78 14.15 -25.75
C HIS A 123 15.40 13.64 -25.38
N GLU A 124 14.50 13.61 -26.35
CA GLU A 124 13.15 13.09 -26.24
C GLU A 124 13.15 11.55 -26.27
N PHE A 125 12.21 10.96 -25.54
CA PHE A 125 11.87 9.56 -25.58
C PHE A 125 10.66 9.37 -26.49
N GLU A 126 10.81 8.58 -27.53
CA GLU A 126 9.77 8.27 -28.49
C GLU A 126 8.94 7.08 -28.02
N LEU A 127 7.62 7.11 -28.25
CA LEU A 127 6.75 5.98 -27.95
C LEU A 127 7.08 4.81 -28.88
N GLU A 128 7.55 3.70 -28.33
CA GLU A 128 7.96 2.51 -29.10
C GLU A 128 6.83 1.49 -29.21
N LYS A 129 6.11 1.26 -28.12
CA LYS A 129 4.99 0.31 -28.07
C LYS A 129 4.04 0.57 -26.92
N VAL A 130 2.83 0.05 -27.06
CA VAL A 130 1.81 0.00 -26.02
C VAL A 130 1.54 -1.46 -25.68
N THR A 131 1.45 -1.80 -24.41
CA THR A 131 1.17 -3.15 -23.94
C THR A 131 0.09 -3.13 -22.86
N GLN A 132 -0.75 -4.15 -22.87
CA GLN A 132 -1.67 -4.42 -21.76
C GLN A 132 -1.03 -5.43 -20.80
N ASP A 133 -1.11 -5.18 -19.49
CA ASP A 133 -0.61 -6.12 -18.48
C ASP A 133 -1.68 -7.18 -18.19
N SER A 134 -1.49 -8.37 -18.75
CA SER A 134 -2.43 -9.49 -18.60
C SER A 134 -2.53 -10.07 -17.18
N ARG A 135 -1.68 -9.62 -16.25
CA ARG A 135 -1.72 -10.04 -14.84
C ARG A 135 -2.62 -9.15 -13.98
N SER A 136 -3.03 -8.00 -14.51
CA SER A 136 -3.97 -7.09 -13.87
C SER A 136 -5.39 -7.60 -14.09
N GLU A 137 -6.24 -7.55 -13.07
CA GLU A 137 -7.68 -7.80 -13.19
C GLU A 137 -8.41 -6.63 -13.87
N TYR A 138 -7.72 -5.48 -13.98
CA TYR A 138 -8.20 -4.26 -14.60
C TYR A 138 -7.43 -3.95 -15.88
N GLU A 139 -8.03 -3.18 -16.78
CA GLU A 139 -7.37 -2.76 -18.02
C GLU A 139 -6.18 -1.84 -17.71
N LYS A 140 -4.99 -2.44 -17.63
CA LYS A 140 -3.74 -1.75 -17.30
C LYS A 140 -2.88 -1.60 -18.53
N ILE A 141 -2.89 -0.40 -19.10
CA ILE A 141 -2.15 -0.06 -20.31
C ILE A 141 -0.80 0.55 -19.92
N ASN A 142 0.28 -0.03 -20.43
CA ASN A 142 1.64 0.46 -20.25
C ASN A 142 2.21 0.97 -21.56
N MET A 143 2.69 2.20 -21.57
CA MET A 143 3.38 2.82 -22.69
C MET A 143 4.89 2.70 -22.51
N HIS A 144 5.58 2.25 -23.53
CA HIS A 144 7.02 2.05 -23.54
C HIS A 144 7.66 3.12 -24.40
N PHE A 145 8.45 3.96 -23.78
CA PHE A 145 9.18 5.04 -24.44
C PHE A 145 10.66 4.70 -24.50
N ARG A 146 11.33 4.94 -25.63
CA ARG A 146 12.75 4.71 -25.81
C ARG A 146 13.47 5.98 -26.27
N CYS A 147 14.65 6.22 -25.70
CA CYS A 147 15.56 7.25 -26.18
C CYS A 147 16.61 6.61 -27.10
N HIS A 148 16.58 6.94 -28.38
CA HIS A 148 17.49 6.41 -29.39
C HIS A 148 18.86 7.10 -29.41
N LYS A 149 18.97 8.31 -28.85
CA LYS A 149 20.21 9.13 -28.86
C LYS A 149 21.15 8.84 -27.68
N CYS A 150 21.04 7.63 -27.07
CA CYS A 150 21.87 7.26 -25.93
C CYS A 150 23.28 6.78 -26.29
N LYS A 151 23.55 6.40 -27.55
CA LYS A 151 24.87 5.81 -27.94
C LYS A 151 26.01 6.79 -27.71
N GLU A 152 25.84 8.04 -28.09
CA GLU A 152 26.84 9.12 -28.02
C GLU A 152 26.60 10.08 -26.84
N CYS A 153 25.69 9.74 -25.93
CA CYS A 153 25.30 10.62 -24.83
C CYS A 153 26.39 10.65 -23.75
N PRO A 154 26.91 11.82 -23.37
CA PRO A 154 27.96 11.95 -22.35
C PRO A 154 27.48 11.53 -20.95
N MET A 155 26.17 11.52 -20.72
CA MET A 155 25.57 11.10 -19.46
C MET A 155 25.17 9.61 -19.42
N LYS A 156 25.45 8.84 -20.48
CA LYS A 156 25.01 7.44 -20.61
C LYS A 156 25.43 6.58 -19.42
N SER A 157 26.66 6.67 -18.98
CA SER A 157 27.21 5.86 -17.88
C SER A 157 26.47 6.06 -16.56
N LYS A 158 25.94 7.27 -16.31
CA LYS A 158 25.14 7.62 -15.11
C LYS A 158 23.65 7.34 -15.28
N CYS A 159 23.17 7.20 -16.52
CA CYS A 159 21.75 7.12 -16.86
C CYS A 159 21.28 5.68 -17.09
N THR A 160 22.02 4.89 -17.90
CA THR A 160 21.60 3.54 -18.28
C THR A 160 22.78 2.64 -18.64
N LYS A 161 22.64 1.36 -18.30
CA LYS A 161 23.60 0.31 -18.69
C LYS A 161 23.21 -0.35 -20.03
N SER A 162 22.02 -0.03 -20.57
CA SER A 162 21.52 -0.63 -21.81
C SER A 162 22.37 -0.20 -23.02
N LYS A 163 22.72 -1.15 -23.88
CA LYS A 163 23.38 -0.89 -25.15
C LYS A 163 22.45 -0.20 -26.16
N GLU A 164 21.18 -0.60 -26.16
CA GLU A 164 20.13 -0.16 -27.08
C GLU A 164 19.52 1.22 -26.75
N GLY A 165 19.94 1.83 -25.65
CA GLY A 165 19.33 3.06 -25.14
C GLY A 165 18.39 2.80 -23.95
N ARG A 166 17.99 3.89 -23.32
CA ARG A 166 17.12 3.84 -22.13
C ARG A 166 15.67 3.68 -22.53
N THR A 167 14.97 2.75 -21.89
CA THR A 167 13.52 2.60 -21.98
C THR A 167 12.85 3.05 -20.69
N ILE A 168 11.71 3.72 -20.81
CA ILE A 168 10.81 4.09 -19.73
C ILE A 168 9.48 3.40 -19.97
N VAL A 169 9.01 2.62 -19.01
CA VAL A 169 7.63 2.10 -19.01
C VAL A 169 6.79 3.03 -18.15
N HIS A 170 5.69 3.51 -18.69
CA HIS A 170 4.81 4.45 -18.03
C HIS A 170 3.35 4.06 -18.20
N ASN A 171 2.57 4.26 -17.13
CA ASN A 171 1.13 4.12 -17.12
C ASN A 171 0.53 5.45 -16.66
N PHE A 172 -0.17 6.14 -17.55
CA PHE A 172 -0.74 7.47 -17.27
C PHE A 172 -1.88 7.39 -16.26
N GLN A 173 -2.71 6.34 -16.32
CA GLN A 173 -3.80 6.17 -15.37
C GLN A 173 -3.28 5.96 -13.94
N LEU A 174 -2.19 5.17 -13.79
CA LEU A 174 -1.54 5.01 -12.49
C LEU A 174 -0.97 6.34 -11.97
N GLU A 175 -0.41 7.16 -12.86
CA GLU A 175 0.07 8.48 -12.48
C GLU A 175 -1.06 9.39 -11.97
N GLU A 176 -2.23 9.35 -12.61
CA GLU A 176 -3.39 10.12 -12.13
C GLU A 176 -3.86 9.62 -10.76
N TYR A 177 -3.90 8.32 -10.53
CA TYR A 177 -4.18 7.77 -9.20
C TYR A 177 -3.15 8.21 -8.17
N GLU A 178 -1.86 8.19 -8.51
CA GLU A 178 -0.79 8.66 -7.62
C GLU A 178 -0.92 10.16 -7.30
N LYS A 179 -1.32 11.00 -8.25
CA LYS A 179 -1.60 12.43 -8.03
C LYS A 179 -2.79 12.64 -7.10
N GLU A 180 -3.87 11.87 -7.29
CA GLU A 180 -5.04 11.91 -6.41
C GLU A 180 -4.67 11.49 -4.99
N VAL A 181 -3.92 10.41 -4.82
CA VAL A 181 -3.40 9.98 -3.52
C VAL A 181 -2.58 11.08 -2.86
N GLN A 182 -1.69 11.74 -3.60
CA GLN A 182 -0.89 12.84 -3.05
C GLN A 182 -1.76 14.00 -2.57
N LYS A 183 -2.76 14.38 -3.35
CA LYS A 183 -3.73 15.44 -2.99
C LYS A 183 -4.49 15.04 -1.73
N ASN A 184 -5.07 13.84 -1.69
CA ASN A 184 -5.90 13.38 -0.59
C ASN A 184 -5.11 13.24 0.71
N VAL A 185 -3.94 12.60 0.67
CA VAL A 185 -3.09 12.38 1.86
C VAL A 185 -2.55 13.70 2.45
N LYS A 186 -2.34 14.74 1.61
CA LYS A 186 -1.89 16.07 2.05
C LYS A 186 -3.02 16.96 2.54
N SER A 187 -4.27 16.62 2.31
CA SER A 187 -5.42 17.38 2.82
C SER A 187 -5.50 17.28 4.35
N ALA A 188 -6.20 18.23 4.97
CA ALA A 188 -6.43 18.21 6.42
C ALA A 188 -7.08 16.89 6.88
N ASP A 189 -8.10 16.42 6.14
CA ASP A 189 -8.74 15.12 6.37
C ASP A 189 -7.76 13.95 6.21
N GLY A 190 -6.93 14.00 5.17
CA GLY A 190 -5.95 12.96 4.89
C GLY A 190 -4.90 12.83 6.00
N ILE A 191 -4.38 13.95 6.49
CA ILE A 191 -3.43 13.97 7.60
C ILE A 191 -4.07 13.33 8.85
N LYS A 192 -5.32 13.72 9.18
CA LYS A 192 -6.07 13.15 10.30
C LYS A 192 -6.28 11.65 10.14
N LEU A 193 -6.74 11.20 8.96
CA LEU A 193 -6.99 9.79 8.67
C LEU A 193 -5.71 8.94 8.74
N MET A 194 -4.59 9.44 8.20
CA MET A 194 -3.32 8.70 8.25
C MET A 194 -2.77 8.59 9.67
N PHE A 195 -2.94 9.65 10.49
CA PHE A 195 -2.59 9.62 11.90
C PHE A 195 -3.48 8.64 12.68
N GLN A 196 -4.79 8.68 12.44
CA GLN A 196 -5.76 7.76 13.05
C GLN A 196 -5.46 6.30 12.69
N ARG A 197 -5.15 6.00 11.41
CA ARG A 197 -4.74 4.67 10.96
C ARG A 197 -3.54 4.15 11.76
N SER A 198 -2.49 4.97 11.88
CA SER A 198 -1.29 4.56 12.62
C SER A 198 -1.63 4.23 14.07
N ASN A 199 -2.36 5.11 14.74
CA ASN A 199 -2.72 4.90 16.15
C ASN A 199 -3.64 3.70 16.36
N GLU A 200 -4.64 3.50 15.51
CA GLU A 200 -5.62 2.43 15.69
C GLU A 200 -5.07 1.06 15.26
N THR A 201 -4.50 0.97 14.06
CA THR A 201 -4.07 -0.33 13.52
C THR A 201 -2.76 -0.78 14.14
N GLU A 202 -1.74 0.08 14.15
CA GLU A 202 -0.44 -0.24 14.74
C GLU A 202 -0.56 -0.39 16.25
N GLY A 203 -1.37 0.46 16.90
CA GLY A 203 -1.70 0.36 18.33
C GLY A 203 -2.38 -0.96 18.68
N THR A 204 -3.29 -1.47 17.83
CA THR A 204 -3.94 -2.78 18.05
C THR A 204 -2.93 -3.92 17.98
N PHE A 205 -2.05 -3.94 16.97
CA PHE A 205 -0.99 -4.95 16.90
C PHE A 205 0.03 -4.81 18.03
N GLY A 206 0.34 -3.58 18.45
CA GLY A 206 1.20 -3.29 19.59
C GLY A 206 0.59 -3.82 20.89
N ASP A 207 -0.71 -3.56 21.14
CA ASP A 207 -1.43 -4.09 22.31
C ASP A 207 -1.41 -5.63 22.32
N TRP A 208 -1.66 -6.29 21.20
CA TRP A 208 -1.60 -7.74 21.11
C TRP A 208 -0.23 -8.30 21.50
N LYS A 209 0.83 -7.74 20.92
CA LYS A 209 2.20 -8.25 21.15
C LYS A 209 2.75 -7.88 22.51
N MET A 210 2.61 -6.62 22.93
CA MET A 210 3.28 -6.11 24.12
C MET A 210 2.47 -6.36 25.40
N ASN A 211 1.17 -6.06 25.38
CA ASN A 211 0.34 -6.13 26.59
C ASN A 211 -0.28 -7.52 26.78
N GLN A 212 -0.67 -8.17 25.68
CA GLN A 212 -1.31 -9.49 25.74
C GLN A 212 -0.33 -10.64 25.51
N LYS A 213 0.93 -10.33 25.18
CA LYS A 213 1.99 -11.31 24.88
C LYS A 213 1.57 -12.30 23.78
N TYR A 214 0.71 -11.83 22.84
CA TYR A 214 0.28 -12.58 21.69
C TYR A 214 1.22 -12.25 20.52
N ASP A 215 2.39 -12.84 20.51
CA ASP A 215 3.48 -12.60 19.57
C ASP A 215 3.62 -13.68 18.50
N ARG A 216 2.92 -14.80 18.65
CA ARG A 216 2.93 -15.93 17.71
C ARG A 216 1.57 -16.61 17.60
N MET A 217 1.33 -17.24 16.45
CA MET A 217 0.19 -18.11 16.22
C MET A 217 0.44 -19.47 16.89
N HIS A 218 -0.55 -19.97 17.62
CA HIS A 218 -0.51 -21.29 18.26
C HIS A 218 -1.09 -22.38 17.36
N ARG A 219 -2.01 -22.01 16.45
CA ARG A 219 -2.63 -22.92 15.51
C ARG A 219 -1.93 -22.89 14.15
N ARG A 220 -2.13 -23.96 13.36
CA ARG A 220 -1.59 -24.13 12.00
C ARG A 220 -2.72 -24.27 11.00
N GLY A 221 -2.41 -23.99 9.72
CA GLY A 221 -3.37 -24.00 8.62
C GLY A 221 -4.30 -22.78 8.64
N ASN A 222 -4.78 -22.40 7.46
CA ASN A 222 -5.57 -21.18 7.30
C ASN A 222 -6.84 -21.15 8.17
N SER A 223 -7.54 -22.28 8.29
CA SER A 223 -8.76 -22.38 9.11
C SER A 223 -8.46 -22.21 10.60
N GLY A 224 -7.44 -22.92 11.11
CA GLY A 224 -7.04 -22.85 12.51
C GLY A 224 -6.58 -21.46 12.91
N VAL A 225 -5.71 -20.84 12.10
CA VAL A 225 -5.22 -19.48 12.33
C VAL A 225 -6.34 -18.46 12.22
N LYS A 226 -7.26 -18.61 11.25
CA LYS A 226 -8.43 -17.73 11.12
C LYS A 226 -9.28 -17.76 12.40
N THR A 227 -9.58 -18.95 12.93
CA THR A 227 -10.35 -19.08 14.17
C THR A 227 -9.63 -18.43 15.34
N GLU A 228 -8.32 -18.68 15.48
CA GLU A 228 -7.50 -18.11 16.55
C GLU A 228 -7.52 -16.57 16.51
N ILE A 229 -7.26 -15.95 15.36
CA ILE A 229 -7.26 -14.49 15.22
C ILE A 229 -8.66 -13.90 15.45
N ILE A 230 -9.73 -14.56 15.04
CA ILE A 230 -11.10 -14.12 15.31
C ILE A 230 -11.34 -14.11 16.82
N MET A 231 -10.93 -15.12 17.56
CA MET A 231 -11.09 -15.15 19.04
C MET A 231 -10.29 -14.05 19.72
N VAL A 232 -9.06 -13.78 19.26
CA VAL A 232 -8.25 -12.66 19.76
C VAL A 232 -8.95 -11.32 19.51
N ALA A 233 -9.52 -11.13 18.31
CA ALA A 233 -10.24 -9.91 17.96
C ALA A 233 -11.54 -9.72 18.76
N ILE A 234 -12.28 -10.80 19.03
CA ILE A 234 -13.46 -10.77 19.90
C ILE A 234 -13.04 -10.32 21.30
N GLY A 235 -12.00 -10.92 21.87
CA GLY A 235 -11.46 -10.53 23.18
C GLY A 235 -11.02 -9.07 23.23
N HIS A 236 -10.36 -8.58 22.16
CA HIS A 236 -10.00 -7.17 22.01
C HIS A 236 -11.23 -6.27 22.03
N ASN A 237 -12.24 -6.57 21.24
CA ASN A 237 -13.46 -5.77 21.12
C ASN A 237 -14.27 -5.75 22.44
N ILE A 238 -14.40 -6.88 23.13
CA ILE A 238 -15.06 -6.96 24.45
C ILE A 238 -14.34 -6.07 25.46
N ARG A 239 -13.01 -6.14 25.52
CA ARG A 239 -12.21 -5.31 26.43
C ARG A 239 -12.32 -3.83 26.10
N LYS A 240 -12.31 -3.46 24.82
CA LYS A 240 -12.52 -2.09 24.37
C LYS A 240 -13.90 -1.57 24.81
N TYR A 241 -14.95 -2.35 24.58
CA TYR A 241 -16.31 -2.02 25.01
C TYR A 241 -16.40 -1.81 26.53
N HIS A 242 -15.83 -2.71 27.32
CA HIS A 242 -15.84 -2.61 28.78
C HIS A 242 -15.15 -1.33 29.28
N ARG A 243 -13.97 -1.00 28.71
CA ARG A 243 -13.25 0.24 29.04
C ARG A 243 -14.09 1.48 28.70
N GLN A 244 -14.72 1.50 27.55
CA GLN A 244 -15.58 2.61 27.13
C GLN A 244 -16.76 2.79 28.09
N LYS A 245 -17.43 1.71 28.45
CA LYS A 245 -18.54 1.74 29.43
C LYS A 245 -18.11 2.30 30.76
N GLN A 246 -16.95 1.91 31.28
CA GLN A 246 -16.41 2.44 32.53
C GLN A 246 -16.09 3.94 32.47
N MET A 247 -15.63 4.45 31.33
CA MET A 247 -15.34 5.88 31.14
C MET A 247 -16.64 6.70 31.22
N VAL A 248 -17.68 6.29 30.47
CA VAL A 248 -18.98 6.95 30.48
C VAL A 248 -19.59 6.98 31.89
N SER A 249 -19.58 5.85 32.58
CA SER A 249 -20.12 5.79 33.97
C SER A 249 -19.39 6.71 34.96
N LYS A 250 -18.09 6.98 34.73
CA LYS A 250 -17.32 7.93 35.57
C LYS A 250 -17.64 9.38 35.22
N GLU A 251 -17.89 9.68 33.93
CA GLU A 251 -18.28 11.05 33.50
C GLU A 251 -19.68 11.42 34.01
N GLU A 252 -20.61 10.44 34.07
CA GLU A 252 -21.96 10.64 34.60
C GLU A 252 -22.00 10.76 36.15
N SER A 253 -20.92 10.36 36.83
CA SER A 253 -20.84 10.38 38.32
C SER A 253 -20.08 11.61 38.84
N ASN A 254 -19.54 12.46 37.99
CA ASN A 254 -18.89 13.74 38.28
C ASN A 254 -19.77 14.93 37.86
#